data_c6d03d41cc1fc8a1effb6fc9819f1f54
#
_entry.id   c6d03d41cc1fc8a1effb6fc9819f1f54
#
_cell.length_a   1.000
_cell.length_b   1.000
_cell.length_c   1.000
_cell.angle_alpha   90.00
_cell.angle_beta   90.00
_cell.angle_gamma   90.00
#
_symmetry.space_group_name_H-M   'P 1'
#
loop_
_entity.id
_entity.type
_entity.pdbx_description
1 polymer ?
#
loop_
_entity_poly.entity_id
_entity_poly.type
_entity_poly.pdbx_seq_one_letter_code
_entity_poly.pdbx_strand_id
1 'polypeptide(L)'
;MAGRDYRIDPDLLRAISWQESKWKVNAIGKNPGSGYGAGLMQIDSQHQGELSQYGIKPGHLLTDACLNIYTGAYYLALAFKKWGVNWEAVGAYNAGFRRTDRQAIRRLEYARKIEAIYLAIKKNKNAGQSSLTKN
;
A
#
# COMPACT_ATOMS: atom_id res chain seq x y z
N MET A 1 -2.51 2.91 15.54
CA MET A 1 -1.96 2.17 14.40
C MET A 1 -2.72 2.51 13.12
N ALA A 2 -2.04 2.52 11.99
CA ALA A 2 -2.61 2.96 10.71
C ALA A 2 -3.87 2.20 10.30
N GLY A 3 -3.87 0.87 10.44
CA GLY A 3 -5.04 0.07 10.10
C GLY A 3 -6.28 0.45 10.90
N ARG A 4 -6.12 0.66 12.20
CA ARG A 4 -7.22 1.04 13.09
C ARG A 4 -7.71 2.45 12.79
N ASP A 5 -6.78 3.40 12.63
CA ASP A 5 -7.11 4.82 12.48
C ASP A 5 -7.84 5.10 11.16
N TYR A 6 -7.50 4.36 10.09
CA TYR A 6 -8.14 4.48 8.80
C TYR A 6 -9.17 3.38 8.50
N ARG A 7 -9.42 2.48 9.47
CA ARG A 7 -10.32 1.34 9.31
C ARG A 7 -9.94 0.46 8.11
N ILE A 8 -8.65 0.23 7.94
CA ILE A 8 -8.10 -0.64 6.90
C ILE A 8 -7.56 -1.90 7.58
N ASP A 9 -7.85 -3.06 6.99
CA ASP A 9 -7.32 -4.33 7.48
C ASP A 9 -5.79 -4.27 7.48
N PRO A 10 -5.12 -4.47 8.62
CA PRO A 10 -3.66 -4.45 8.67
C PRO A 10 -3.00 -5.45 7.71
N ASP A 11 -3.64 -6.57 7.43
CA ASP A 11 -3.11 -7.56 6.50
C ASP A 11 -3.13 -7.06 5.06
N LEU A 12 -4.06 -6.16 4.72
CA LEU A 12 -4.05 -5.50 3.43
C LEU A 12 -2.84 -4.57 3.30
N LEU A 13 -2.53 -3.81 4.35
CA LEU A 13 -1.32 -2.96 4.38
C LEU A 13 -0.05 -3.81 4.29
N ARG A 14 -0.02 -4.97 4.94
CA ARG A 14 1.11 -5.91 4.83
C ARG A 14 1.26 -6.43 3.42
N ALA A 15 0.15 -6.78 2.76
CA ALA A 15 0.17 -7.28 1.39
C ALA A 15 0.70 -6.22 0.42
N ILE A 16 0.24 -4.98 0.55
CA ILE A 16 0.70 -3.87 -0.29
C ILE A 16 2.19 -3.63 -0.06
N SER A 17 2.63 -3.55 1.18
CA SER A 17 4.04 -3.29 1.48
C SER A 17 4.95 -4.43 1.00
N TRP A 18 4.48 -5.68 1.03
CA TRP A 18 5.22 -6.79 0.44
C TRP A 18 5.36 -6.65 -1.07
N GLN A 19 4.26 -6.33 -1.76
CA GLN A 19 4.29 -6.15 -3.22
C GLN A 19 5.18 -4.97 -3.61
N GLU A 20 5.12 -3.88 -2.84
CA GLU A 20 5.84 -2.65 -3.18
C GLU A 20 7.34 -2.73 -2.88
N SER A 21 7.72 -3.30 -1.77
CA SER A 21 9.11 -3.20 -1.29
C SER A 21 9.70 -4.50 -0.75
N LYS A 22 8.94 -5.60 -0.70
CA LYS A 22 9.34 -6.83 0.01
C LYS A 22 9.73 -6.54 1.46
N TRP A 23 9.02 -5.56 2.08
CA TRP A 23 9.22 -5.09 3.45
C TRP A 23 10.59 -4.43 3.70
N LYS A 24 11.20 -3.86 2.66
CA LYS A 24 12.43 -3.09 2.82
C LYS A 24 12.10 -1.64 3.17
N VAL A 25 12.50 -1.21 4.37
CA VAL A 25 12.18 0.12 4.90
C VAL A 25 12.74 1.24 4.02
N ASN A 26 13.93 1.05 3.47
CA ASN A 26 14.63 2.06 2.67
C ASN A 26 14.57 1.81 1.16
N ALA A 27 13.60 1.05 0.69
CA ALA A 27 13.49 0.75 -0.74
C ALA A 27 13.17 2.02 -1.54
N ILE A 28 13.85 2.17 -2.67
CA ILE A 28 13.58 3.22 -3.65
C ILE A 28 13.36 2.55 -5.00
N GLY A 29 12.15 2.72 -5.54
CA GLY A 29 11.78 2.18 -6.85
C GLY A 29 11.57 3.29 -7.85
N LYS A 30 12.22 3.20 -9.02
CA LYS A 30 12.01 4.18 -10.08
C LYS A 30 10.66 3.94 -10.76
N ASN A 31 9.87 5.02 -10.91
CA ASN A 31 8.61 4.95 -11.63
C ASN A 31 8.83 5.16 -13.13
N PRO A 32 8.09 4.46 -13.99
CA PRO A 32 8.18 4.70 -15.42
C PRO A 32 7.85 6.15 -15.75
N GLY A 33 8.75 6.83 -16.48
CA GLY A 33 8.54 8.20 -16.93
C GLY A 33 9.10 9.26 -16.00
N SER A 34 8.83 9.24 -14.71
CA SER A 34 9.32 10.27 -13.79
C SER A 34 9.12 9.88 -12.32
N GLY A 35 10.05 10.36 -11.48
CA GLY A 35 9.90 10.19 -10.04
C GLY A 35 10.24 8.80 -9.53
N TYR A 36 9.91 8.56 -8.27
CA TYR A 36 10.22 7.32 -7.59
C TYR A 36 9.21 7.03 -6.48
N GLY A 37 9.19 5.78 -6.01
CA GLY A 37 8.47 5.38 -4.81
C GLY A 37 9.45 5.22 -3.65
N ALA A 38 9.05 5.61 -2.45
CA ALA A 38 9.91 5.60 -1.27
C ALA A 38 9.39 4.66 -0.18
N GLY A 39 10.26 3.79 0.32
CA GLY A 39 10.05 2.99 1.51
C GLY A 39 9.07 1.84 1.35
N LEU A 40 8.54 1.37 2.48
CA LEU A 40 7.71 0.16 2.55
C LEU A 40 6.51 0.18 1.59
N MET A 41 5.78 1.28 1.55
CA MET A 41 4.57 1.41 0.74
C MET A 41 4.83 2.11 -0.59
N GLN A 42 6.10 2.38 -0.93
CA GLN A 42 6.51 3.07 -2.16
C GLN A 42 5.73 4.35 -2.42
N ILE A 43 5.81 5.27 -1.46
CA ILE A 43 5.12 6.55 -1.55
C ILE A 43 5.68 7.33 -2.74
N ASP A 44 4.80 7.70 -3.66
CA ASP A 44 5.19 8.38 -4.90
C ASP A 44 5.76 9.76 -4.63
N SER A 45 6.89 10.07 -5.25
CA SER A 45 7.56 11.37 -5.11
C SER A 45 6.70 12.56 -5.55
N GLN A 46 5.68 12.34 -6.37
CA GLN A 46 4.74 13.42 -6.73
C GLN A 46 4.00 13.99 -5.51
N HIS A 47 3.93 13.26 -4.40
CA HIS A 47 3.28 13.71 -3.16
C HIS A 47 4.18 14.56 -2.27
N GLN A 48 5.44 14.81 -2.65
CA GLN A 48 6.39 15.55 -1.79
C GLN A 48 5.89 16.93 -1.41
N GLY A 49 5.31 17.66 -2.35
CA GLY A 49 4.79 19.00 -2.10
C GLY A 49 3.68 19.02 -1.05
N GLU A 50 2.73 18.10 -1.17
CA GLU A 50 1.65 17.95 -0.20
C GLU A 50 2.18 17.52 1.16
N LEU A 51 3.05 16.52 1.19
CA LEU A 51 3.57 15.97 2.44
C LEU A 51 4.46 16.97 3.18
N SER A 52 5.17 17.84 2.46
CA SER A 52 6.01 18.86 3.10
C SER A 52 5.19 19.86 3.94
N GLN A 53 3.92 20.08 3.60
CA GLN A 53 3.00 20.92 4.38
C GLN A 53 2.74 20.33 5.77
N TYR A 54 2.90 19.03 5.92
CA TYR A 54 2.75 18.31 7.20
C TYR A 54 4.09 18.01 7.86
N GLY A 55 5.19 18.62 7.38
CA GLY A 55 6.52 18.40 7.93
C GLY A 55 7.14 17.05 7.56
N ILE A 56 6.58 16.35 6.58
CA ILE A 56 7.09 15.05 6.13
C ILE A 56 8.06 15.26 4.97
N LYS A 57 9.34 14.95 5.20
CA LYS A 57 10.40 15.07 4.20
C LYS A 57 10.65 13.71 3.54
N PRO A 58 11.17 13.68 2.30
CA PRO A 58 11.45 12.41 1.62
C PRO A 58 12.32 11.46 2.42
N GLY A 59 13.34 11.97 3.12
CA GLY A 59 14.21 11.15 3.96
C GLY A 59 13.46 10.44 5.08
N HIS A 60 12.43 11.05 5.64
CA HIS A 60 11.63 10.44 6.69
C HIS A 60 10.90 9.19 6.20
N LEU A 61 10.47 9.17 4.94
CA LEU A 61 9.78 8.02 4.35
C LEU A 61 10.72 6.82 4.14
N LEU A 62 12.02 7.05 4.13
CA LEU A 62 13.03 5.99 3.97
C LEU A 62 13.56 5.47 5.31
N THR A 63 13.37 6.20 6.40
CA THR A 63 13.95 5.86 7.69
C THR A 63 12.91 5.55 8.77
N ASP A 64 11.68 6.03 8.61
CA ASP A 64 10.60 5.83 9.57
C ASP A 64 9.54 4.91 8.98
N ALA A 65 9.60 3.62 9.34
CA ALA A 65 8.68 2.61 8.83
C ALA A 65 7.22 2.92 9.20
N CYS A 66 6.97 3.35 10.43
CA CYS A 66 5.60 3.67 10.88
C CYS A 66 5.03 4.84 10.10
N LEU A 67 5.81 5.89 9.90
CA LEU A 67 5.39 7.05 9.13
C LEU A 67 5.07 6.66 7.68
N ASN A 68 5.90 5.81 7.08
CA ASN A 68 5.67 5.34 5.71
C ASN A 68 4.34 4.61 5.59
N ILE A 69 4.08 3.67 6.51
CA ILE A 69 2.82 2.90 6.51
C ILE A 69 1.62 3.80 6.74
N TYR A 70 1.72 4.76 7.67
CA TYR A 70 0.65 5.73 7.89
C TYR A 70 0.36 6.57 6.65
N THR A 71 1.42 7.02 5.97
CA THR A 71 1.29 7.79 4.74
C THR A 71 0.63 6.97 3.64
N GLY A 72 1.07 5.72 3.46
CA GLY A 72 0.46 4.80 2.49
C GLY A 72 -1.00 4.51 2.80
N ALA A 73 -1.32 4.29 4.07
CA ALA A 73 -2.70 4.06 4.50
C ALA A 73 -3.59 5.28 4.24
N TYR A 74 -3.05 6.48 4.40
CA TYR A 74 -3.76 7.71 4.06
C TYR A 74 -4.14 7.74 2.57
N TYR A 75 -3.19 7.46 1.69
CA TYR A 75 -3.48 7.45 0.25
C TYR A 75 -4.43 6.33 -0.16
N LEU A 76 -4.32 5.17 0.47
CA LEU A 76 -5.29 4.08 0.24
C LEU A 76 -6.68 4.47 0.74
N ALA A 77 -6.78 5.13 1.89
CA ALA A 77 -8.04 5.63 2.42
C ALA A 77 -8.69 6.65 1.47
N LEU A 78 -7.90 7.51 0.82
CA LEU A 78 -8.41 8.42 -0.20
C LEU A 78 -8.98 7.67 -1.39
N ALA A 79 -8.33 6.59 -1.82
CA ALA A 79 -8.85 5.74 -2.90
C ALA A 79 -10.18 5.09 -2.50
N PHE A 80 -10.28 4.59 -1.28
CA PHE A 80 -11.52 4.02 -0.76
C PHE A 80 -12.64 5.04 -0.65
N LYS A 81 -12.32 6.26 -0.27
CA LYS A 81 -13.30 7.35 -0.21
C LYS A 81 -13.83 7.69 -1.59
N LYS A 82 -12.96 7.67 -2.60
CA LYS A 82 -13.34 8.04 -3.97
C LYS A 82 -14.12 6.94 -4.69
N TRP A 83 -13.73 5.69 -4.51
CA TRP A 83 -14.26 4.56 -5.30
C TRP A 83 -14.92 3.47 -4.47
N GLY A 84 -15.00 3.63 -3.14
CA GLY A 84 -15.51 2.59 -2.23
C GLY A 84 -14.44 1.60 -1.83
N VAL A 85 -14.76 0.76 -0.86
CA VAL A 85 -13.84 -0.26 -0.34
C VAL A 85 -13.94 -1.49 -1.24
N ASN A 86 -13.10 -1.54 -2.26
CA ASN A 86 -13.09 -2.63 -3.25
C ASN A 86 -11.69 -2.79 -3.84
N TRP A 87 -11.51 -3.86 -4.61
CA TRP A 87 -10.21 -4.16 -5.22
C TRP A 87 -9.81 -3.15 -6.29
N GLU A 88 -10.74 -2.51 -6.96
CA GLU A 88 -10.42 -1.45 -7.92
C GLU A 88 -9.75 -0.26 -7.24
N ALA A 89 -10.23 0.12 -6.06
CA ALA A 89 -9.60 1.18 -5.27
C ALA A 89 -8.19 0.78 -4.81
N VAL A 90 -7.99 -0.48 -4.43
CA VAL A 90 -6.64 -1.01 -4.13
C VAL A 90 -5.74 -0.90 -5.35
N GLY A 91 -6.25 -1.25 -6.53
CA GLY A 91 -5.51 -1.09 -7.79
C GLY A 91 -5.13 0.36 -8.05
N ALA A 92 -6.02 1.29 -7.73
CA ALA A 92 -5.79 2.72 -7.92
C ALA A 92 -4.66 3.27 -7.04
N TYR A 93 -4.38 2.63 -5.91
CA TYR A 93 -3.22 2.99 -5.07
C TYR A 93 -1.92 3.01 -5.90
N ASN A 94 -1.74 2.03 -6.78
CA ASN A 94 -0.55 1.95 -7.63
C ASN A 94 -0.75 2.67 -8.97
N ALA A 95 -1.87 2.43 -9.65
CA ALA A 95 -2.07 2.83 -11.04
C ALA A 95 -2.82 4.15 -11.22
N GLY A 96 -3.32 4.75 -10.13
CA GLY A 96 -4.01 6.04 -10.19
C GLY A 96 -5.46 5.93 -10.65
N PHE A 97 -6.09 7.12 -10.79
CA PHE A 97 -7.53 7.25 -10.99
C PHE A 97 -7.95 7.52 -12.43
N ARG A 98 -7.02 7.62 -13.37
CA ARG A 98 -7.37 7.92 -14.76
C ARG A 98 -8.27 6.83 -15.34
N ARG A 99 -9.33 7.26 -16.02
CA ARG A 99 -10.33 6.36 -16.61
C ARG A 99 -9.98 6.00 -18.05
N THR A 100 -8.76 5.53 -18.28
CA THR A 100 -8.36 4.98 -19.56
C THR A 100 -8.34 3.44 -19.46
N ASP A 101 -8.51 2.77 -20.59
CA ASP A 101 -8.46 1.30 -20.62
C ASP A 101 -7.12 0.77 -20.10
N ARG A 102 -6.03 1.46 -20.44
CA ARG A 102 -4.68 1.08 -20.01
C ARG A 102 -4.54 1.14 -18.48
N GLN A 103 -5.06 2.20 -17.86
CA GLN A 103 -5.00 2.34 -16.40
C GLN A 103 -5.95 1.37 -15.71
N ALA A 104 -7.11 1.09 -16.29
CA ALA A 104 -8.04 0.09 -15.77
C ALA A 104 -7.39 -1.31 -15.73
N ILE A 105 -6.66 -1.68 -16.76
CA ILE A 105 -5.93 -2.96 -16.81
C ILE A 105 -4.85 -2.99 -15.72
N ARG A 106 -4.10 -1.91 -15.56
CA ARG A 106 -3.06 -1.81 -14.53
C ARG A 106 -3.64 -1.94 -13.12
N ARG A 107 -4.78 -1.28 -12.86
CA ARG A 107 -5.47 -1.41 -11.56
C ARG A 107 -5.86 -2.85 -11.28
N LEU A 108 -6.41 -3.52 -12.28
CA LEU A 108 -6.85 -4.90 -12.14
C LEU A 108 -5.66 -5.84 -11.89
N GLU A 109 -4.58 -5.69 -12.64
CA GLU A 109 -3.38 -6.52 -12.47
C GLU A 109 -2.76 -6.34 -11.09
N TYR A 110 -2.64 -5.09 -10.64
CA TYR A 110 -2.12 -4.79 -9.31
C TYR A 110 -3.02 -5.37 -8.22
N ALA A 111 -4.33 -5.15 -8.34
CA ALA A 111 -5.29 -5.66 -7.36
C ALA A 111 -5.23 -7.19 -7.23
N ARG A 112 -5.06 -7.90 -8.35
CA ARG A 112 -4.94 -9.37 -8.33
C ARG A 112 -3.68 -9.82 -7.59
N LYS A 113 -2.56 -9.12 -7.78
CA LYS A 113 -1.32 -9.43 -7.04
C LYS A 113 -1.51 -9.22 -5.54
N ILE A 114 -2.11 -8.11 -5.15
CA ILE A 114 -2.36 -7.81 -3.73
C ILE A 114 -3.34 -8.82 -3.14
N GLU A 115 -4.42 -9.15 -3.83
CA GLU A 115 -5.40 -10.14 -3.37
C GLU A 115 -4.74 -11.49 -3.09
N ALA A 116 -3.87 -11.96 -3.99
CA ALA A 116 -3.17 -13.22 -3.81
C ALA A 116 -2.29 -13.21 -2.56
N ILE A 117 -1.54 -12.13 -2.34
CA ILE A 117 -0.69 -11.96 -1.15
C ILE A 117 -1.55 -11.87 0.11
N TYR A 118 -2.61 -11.09 0.07
CA TYR A 118 -3.55 -10.90 1.18
C TYR A 118 -4.16 -12.24 1.61
N LEU A 119 -4.64 -13.03 0.65
CA LEU A 119 -5.21 -14.34 0.94
C LEU A 119 -4.17 -15.30 1.51
N ALA A 120 -2.93 -15.25 1.02
CA ALA A 120 -1.85 -16.07 1.58
C ALA A 120 -1.55 -15.70 3.03
N ILE A 121 -1.55 -14.41 3.37
CA ILE A 121 -1.35 -13.94 4.75
C ILE A 121 -2.48 -14.46 5.65
N LYS A 122 -3.73 -14.34 5.21
CA LYS A 122 -4.89 -14.85 5.97
C LYS A 122 -4.81 -16.36 6.17
N LYS A 123 -4.45 -17.09 5.15
CA LYS A 123 -4.30 -18.55 5.23
C LYS A 123 -3.23 -18.95 6.26
N ASN A 124 -2.09 -18.29 6.23
CA ASN A 124 -1.00 -18.56 7.18
C ASN A 124 -1.40 -18.25 8.62
N LYS A 125 -2.14 -17.18 8.85
CA LYS A 125 -2.68 -16.86 10.17
C LYS A 125 -3.64 -17.92 10.67
N ASN A 126 -4.58 -18.35 9.82
CA ASN A 126 -5.56 -19.37 10.19
C ASN A 126 -4.88 -20.71 10.48
N ALA A 127 -3.88 -21.09 9.67
CA ALA A 127 -3.10 -22.29 9.90
C ALA A 127 -2.33 -22.21 11.24
N GLY A 128 -1.72 -21.05 11.54
CA GLY A 128 -1.05 -20.80 12.81
C GLY A 128 -1.99 -20.88 13.99
N GLN A 129 -3.17 -20.26 13.91
CA GLN A 129 -4.19 -20.33 14.95
C GLN A 129 -4.71 -21.76 15.16
N SER A 130 -4.98 -22.47 14.06
CA SER A 130 -5.42 -23.85 14.12
C SER A 130 -4.37 -24.75 14.80
N SER A 131 -3.10 -24.54 14.48
CA SER A 131 -1.98 -25.24 15.10
C SER A 131 -1.90 -24.97 16.61
N LEU A 132 -2.12 -23.71 17.02
CA LEU A 132 -2.11 -23.32 18.43
C LEU A 132 -3.29 -23.88 19.21
N THR A 133 -4.45 -24.01 18.58
CA THR A 133 -5.66 -24.51 19.24
C THR A 133 -5.72 -26.03 19.37
N LYS A 134 -4.89 -26.76 18.62
CA LYS A 134 -4.81 -28.24 18.71
C LYS A 134 -4.02 -28.72 19.89
N ASN A 135 -3.37 -27.88 20.60
CA ASN A 135 -2.61 -28.19 21.79
C ASN A 135 -3.44 -27.96 23.05
#